data_5e4570ba8e471392dadca4f6589bf950
#
_entry.id   5e4570ba8e471392dadca4f6589bf950
#
_cell.length_a   1.000
_cell.length_b   1.000
_cell.length_c   1.000
_cell.angle_alpha   90.00
_cell.angle_beta   90.00
_cell.angle_gamma   90.00
#
_symmetry.space_group_name_H-M   'P 1'
#
loop_
_entity.id
_entity.type
_entity.pdbx_description
1 polymer ?
#
loop_
_entity_poly.entity_id
_entity_poly.type
_entity_poly.pdbx_seq_one_letter_code
_entity_poly.pdbx_strand_id
1 'polypeptide(L)'
;LTNVVDSNYQMIYNVSNKRRGDHMRVGSSKITIVGAGFVGSTTAFTIMNSGLASEIVIVDINKEKAEGEAMDLSHGASFVSPVNIIAGDYRQSANSDIIIITAGANQKPGETRIDLVGRNIQVFKSIIPEIVKYSPNAILLVVSNPVDILTYITYKLSGFPKERVIGSGTVLDTSRLKYLLSKHFDVDARNIHTYIMGEHGDSEIATWSLTNIAGMNVEQYCNQICGQCDGSFKYKIHEDVKNAAYHVIERKGATYYAVALAIRRIVEAILGDENSILTISTLLEGQFGVDGIFLGVPAIVGRDGVKKLLEVPLNQDELISFQNSAKSLKDIFXKFDI
;
A
#
# COMPACT_ATOMS: atom_id res chain seq x y z
N LEU A 1 -3.00 31.81 40.54
CA LEU A 1 -2.03 31.31 39.50
C LEU A 1 -1.88 29.78 39.51
N THR A 2 -2.09 29.13 40.66
CA THR A 2 -2.00 27.66 40.80
C THR A 2 -3.17 26.89 40.18
N ASN A 3 -4.37 27.48 40.18
CA ASN A 3 -5.58 26.77 39.73
C ASN A 3 -5.71 26.66 38.19
N VAL A 4 -5.04 27.50 37.41
CA VAL A 4 -5.12 27.50 35.96
C VAL A 4 -4.18 26.43 35.37
N VAL A 5 -3.05 26.22 36.02
CA VAL A 5 -2.07 25.20 35.57
C VAL A 5 -2.63 23.80 35.80
N ASP A 6 -3.32 23.57 36.90
CA ASP A 6 -3.92 22.27 37.21
C ASP A 6 -5.05 21.89 36.23
N SER A 7 -5.88 22.86 35.83
CA SER A 7 -6.99 22.56 34.90
C SER A 7 -6.49 22.21 33.50
N ASN A 8 -5.42 22.88 33.04
CA ASN A 8 -4.82 22.57 31.73
C ASN A 8 -4.11 21.22 31.73
N TYR A 9 -3.43 20.88 32.84
CA TYR A 9 -2.78 19.58 32.99
C TYR A 9 -3.81 18.44 33.02
N GLN A 10 -4.92 18.66 33.75
CA GLN A 10 -6.00 17.67 33.83
C GLN A 10 -6.70 17.50 32.47
N MET A 11 -6.87 18.60 31.74
CA MET A 11 -7.46 18.54 30.37
C MET A 11 -6.57 17.79 29.42
N ILE A 12 -5.26 18.06 29.41
CA ILE A 12 -4.30 17.36 28.58
C ILE A 12 -4.23 15.87 28.94
N TYR A 13 -4.22 15.55 30.22
CA TYR A 13 -4.20 14.19 30.74
C TYR A 13 -5.48 13.43 30.36
N ASN A 14 -6.63 14.08 30.45
CA ASN A 14 -7.91 13.46 30.09
C ASN A 14 -8.05 13.27 28.58
N VAL A 15 -7.53 14.20 27.74
CA VAL A 15 -7.52 14.06 26.28
C VAL A 15 -6.60 12.92 25.87
N SER A 16 -5.41 12.82 26.48
CA SER A 16 -4.46 11.74 26.16
C SER A 16 -4.99 10.37 26.61
N ASN A 17 -5.66 10.30 27.76
CA ASN A 17 -6.24 9.04 28.24
C ASN A 17 -7.50 8.64 27.47
N LYS A 18 -8.29 9.61 27.01
CA LYS A 18 -9.46 9.33 26.17
C LYS A 18 -9.02 8.76 24.81
N ARG A 19 -7.93 9.33 24.25
CA ARG A 19 -7.33 8.79 23.02
C ARG A 19 -6.71 7.41 23.26
N ARG A 20 -6.04 7.16 24.39
CA ARG A 20 -5.48 5.86 24.74
C ARG A 20 -6.55 4.79 24.94
N GLY A 21 -7.70 5.15 25.52
CA GLY A 21 -8.81 4.22 25.71
C GLY A 21 -9.45 3.77 24.39
N ASP A 22 -9.51 4.67 23.41
CA ASP A 22 -10.06 4.37 22.07
C ASP A 22 -9.07 3.64 21.15
N HIS A 23 -7.75 3.71 21.45
CA HIS A 23 -6.73 3.09 20.62
C HIS A 23 -6.52 1.58 20.90
N MET A 24 -7.14 1.04 21.92
CA MET A 24 -6.90 -0.36 22.31
C MET A 24 -8.04 -1.32 21.94
N ARG A 25 -8.73 -1.08 20.82
CA ARG A 25 -9.61 -2.10 20.24
C ARG A 25 -8.94 -2.75 19.02
N VAL A 26 -7.71 -3.20 19.20
CA VAL A 26 -6.99 -3.98 18.18
C VAL A 26 -7.56 -5.40 18.09
N GLY A 27 -8.51 -5.77 18.93
CA GLY A 27 -9.03 -7.12 19.00
C GLY A 27 -10.37 -7.39 18.33
N SER A 28 -10.94 -6.43 17.59
CA SER A 28 -12.25 -6.62 16.97
C SER A 28 -12.28 -6.33 15.48
N SER A 29 -11.12 -6.23 14.83
CA SER A 29 -11.05 -5.87 13.42
C SER A 29 -11.23 -7.10 12.52
N LYS A 30 -12.01 -6.91 11.46
CA LYS A 30 -12.27 -7.93 10.45
C LYS A 30 -11.64 -7.51 9.13
N ILE A 31 -10.83 -8.39 8.56
CA ILE A 31 -10.18 -8.17 7.28
C ILE A 31 -10.58 -9.27 6.31
N THR A 32 -11.03 -8.90 5.12
CA THR A 32 -11.26 -9.86 4.05
C THR A 32 -10.15 -9.71 3.01
N ILE A 33 -9.63 -10.84 2.54
CA ILE A 33 -8.65 -10.91 1.47
C ILE A 33 -9.32 -11.60 0.29
N VAL A 34 -9.43 -10.87 -0.82
CA VAL A 34 -10.02 -11.39 -2.06
C VAL A 34 -8.86 -11.82 -2.96
N GLY A 35 -8.73 -13.12 -3.13
CA GLY A 35 -7.64 -13.77 -3.86
C GLY A 35 -6.77 -14.60 -2.91
N ALA A 36 -6.70 -15.92 -3.19
CA ALA A 36 -5.91 -16.88 -2.40
C ALA A 36 -4.63 -17.33 -3.12
N GLY A 37 -4.11 -16.46 -4.00
CA GLY A 37 -2.82 -16.70 -4.65
C GLY A 37 -1.67 -16.42 -3.68
N PHE A 38 -0.43 -16.43 -4.19
CA PHE A 38 0.76 -16.23 -3.36
C PHE A 38 0.69 -14.95 -2.54
N VAL A 39 0.27 -13.84 -3.16
CA VAL A 39 0.20 -12.55 -2.46
C VAL A 39 -0.89 -12.59 -1.39
N GLY A 40 -2.09 -13.08 -1.73
CA GLY A 40 -3.21 -13.13 -0.79
C GLY A 40 -2.93 -14.02 0.42
N SER A 41 -2.43 -15.23 0.18
CA SER A 41 -2.14 -16.18 1.27
C SER A 41 -1.00 -15.68 2.16
N THR A 42 0.06 -15.10 1.56
CA THR A 42 1.17 -14.53 2.34
C THR A 42 0.69 -13.32 3.15
N THR A 43 -0.21 -12.51 2.57
CA THR A 43 -0.82 -11.38 3.28
C THR A 43 -1.62 -11.88 4.49
N ALA A 44 -2.44 -12.91 4.31
CA ALA A 44 -3.21 -13.51 5.40
C ALA A 44 -2.28 -13.98 6.53
N PHE A 45 -1.21 -14.68 6.18
CA PHE A 45 -0.20 -15.14 7.15
C PHE A 45 0.45 -13.97 7.88
N THR A 46 0.83 -12.93 7.14
CA THR A 46 1.51 -11.76 7.69
C THR A 46 0.59 -11.01 8.67
N ILE A 47 -0.68 -10.84 8.33
CA ILE A 47 -1.68 -10.17 9.18
C ILE A 47 -1.99 -11.02 10.41
N MET A 48 -2.19 -12.33 10.23
CA MET A 48 -2.37 -13.27 11.33
C MET A 48 -1.24 -13.15 12.35
N ASN A 49 -0.01 -13.15 11.86
CA ASN A 49 1.20 -13.12 12.69
C ASN A 49 1.38 -11.77 13.41
N SER A 50 0.79 -10.71 12.88
CA SER A 50 0.90 -9.36 13.45
C SER A 50 -0.08 -9.10 14.60
N GLY A 51 -1.13 -9.91 14.74
CA GLY A 51 -2.19 -9.68 15.73
C GLY A 51 -3.13 -8.53 15.40
N LEU A 52 -3.11 -8.04 14.14
CA LEU A 52 -3.89 -6.86 13.74
C LEU A 52 -5.39 -7.14 13.58
N ALA A 53 -5.78 -8.39 13.33
CA ALA A 53 -7.18 -8.73 13.05
C ALA A 53 -7.66 -9.84 13.97
N SER A 54 -8.89 -9.76 14.42
CA SER A 54 -9.56 -10.83 15.16
C SER A 54 -10.25 -11.81 14.21
N GLU A 55 -10.52 -11.37 12.96
CA GLU A 55 -11.15 -12.23 11.95
C GLU A 55 -10.53 -11.95 10.58
N ILE A 56 -10.16 -13.02 9.89
CA ILE A 56 -9.65 -12.97 8.51
C ILE A 56 -10.52 -13.88 7.66
N VAL A 57 -11.10 -13.31 6.59
CA VAL A 57 -11.91 -14.08 5.62
C VAL A 57 -11.13 -14.13 4.31
N ILE A 58 -10.95 -15.34 3.77
CA ILE A 58 -10.30 -15.54 2.48
C ILE A 58 -11.37 -15.90 1.46
N VAL A 59 -11.46 -15.10 0.40
CA VAL A 59 -12.42 -15.31 -0.69
C VAL A 59 -11.66 -15.55 -1.98
N ASP A 60 -11.99 -16.64 -2.68
CA ASP A 60 -11.38 -16.95 -3.98
C ASP A 60 -12.40 -17.65 -4.86
N ILE A 61 -12.27 -17.47 -6.16
CA ILE A 61 -13.10 -18.23 -7.13
C ILE A 61 -12.80 -19.73 -7.01
N ASN A 62 -11.55 -20.09 -6.69
CA ASN A 62 -11.16 -21.46 -6.34
C ASN A 62 -11.39 -21.66 -4.84
N LYS A 63 -12.58 -22.13 -4.50
CA LYS A 63 -13.02 -22.30 -3.13
C LYS A 63 -12.16 -23.32 -2.37
N GLU A 64 -11.80 -24.41 -3.03
CA GLU A 64 -10.97 -25.46 -2.42
C GLU A 64 -9.62 -24.91 -2.02
N LYS A 65 -9.02 -24.04 -2.87
CA LYS A 65 -7.75 -23.40 -2.53
C LYS A 65 -7.91 -22.48 -1.33
N ALA A 66 -8.96 -21.65 -1.31
CA ALA A 66 -9.23 -20.76 -0.18
C ALA A 66 -9.41 -21.56 1.12
N GLU A 67 -10.13 -22.66 1.06
CA GLU A 67 -10.33 -23.57 2.21
C GLU A 67 -8.99 -24.14 2.70
N GLY A 68 -8.15 -24.62 1.79
CA GLY A 68 -6.83 -25.16 2.13
C GLY A 68 -5.95 -24.13 2.82
N GLU A 69 -5.92 -22.89 2.27
CA GLU A 69 -5.15 -21.81 2.89
C GLU A 69 -5.68 -21.47 4.28
N ALA A 70 -7.02 -21.36 4.44
CA ALA A 70 -7.63 -21.06 5.74
C ALA A 70 -7.37 -22.17 6.76
N MET A 71 -7.42 -23.43 6.35
CA MET A 71 -7.12 -24.58 7.24
C MET A 71 -5.69 -24.55 7.73
N ASP A 72 -4.73 -24.38 6.81
CA ASP A 72 -3.31 -24.34 7.15
C ASP A 72 -3.01 -23.20 8.14
N LEU A 73 -3.54 -22.01 7.86
CA LEU A 73 -3.38 -20.86 8.74
C LEU A 73 -4.03 -21.12 10.12
N SER A 74 -5.24 -21.66 10.12
CA SER A 74 -5.98 -21.95 11.37
C SER A 74 -5.25 -22.94 12.28
N HIS A 75 -4.51 -23.89 11.69
CA HIS A 75 -3.71 -24.84 12.48
C HIS A 75 -2.60 -24.14 13.23
N GLY A 76 -2.21 -22.93 12.82
CA GLY A 76 -1.22 -22.10 13.52
C GLY A 76 -1.80 -21.20 14.61
N ALA A 77 -3.13 -21.21 14.81
CA ALA A 77 -3.79 -20.23 15.70
C ALA A 77 -3.30 -20.27 17.16
N SER A 78 -2.82 -21.42 17.63
CA SER A 78 -2.30 -21.54 19.01
C SER A 78 -0.96 -20.84 19.21
N PHE A 79 -0.30 -20.41 18.13
CA PHE A 79 1.02 -19.78 18.20
C PHE A 79 0.98 -18.26 18.05
N VAL A 80 -0.20 -17.69 17.85
CA VAL A 80 -0.37 -16.25 17.60
C VAL A 80 -1.48 -15.70 18.49
N SER A 81 -1.69 -14.37 18.43
CA SER A 81 -2.82 -13.72 19.10
C SER A 81 -4.14 -14.29 18.58
N PRO A 82 -5.18 -14.38 19.41
CA PRO A 82 -6.45 -14.98 18.99
C PRO A 82 -6.98 -14.37 17.68
N VAL A 83 -7.25 -15.24 16.71
CA VAL A 83 -7.75 -14.85 15.40
C VAL A 83 -8.59 -16.01 14.84
N ASN A 84 -9.72 -15.66 14.22
CA ASN A 84 -10.57 -16.61 13.51
C ASN A 84 -10.31 -16.44 12.01
N ILE A 85 -9.91 -17.54 11.34
CA ILE A 85 -9.58 -17.51 9.92
C ILE A 85 -10.52 -18.47 9.21
N ILE A 86 -11.27 -17.96 8.23
CA ILE A 86 -12.22 -18.78 7.48
C ILE A 86 -12.06 -18.51 5.98
N ALA A 87 -12.36 -19.52 5.18
CA ALA A 87 -12.63 -19.34 3.77
C ALA A 87 -14.14 -19.11 3.61
N GLY A 88 -14.52 -18.24 2.70
CA GLY A 88 -15.94 -17.99 2.50
C GLY A 88 -16.24 -17.32 1.16
N ASP A 89 -17.47 -16.91 1.01
CA ASP A 89 -17.88 -16.07 -0.11
C ASP A 89 -18.07 -14.62 0.40
N TYR A 90 -18.62 -13.76 -0.46
CA TYR A 90 -18.76 -12.34 -0.09
C TYR A 90 -19.75 -12.13 1.06
N ARG A 91 -20.64 -13.08 1.35
CA ARG A 91 -21.54 -12.99 2.53
C ARG A 91 -20.73 -13.07 3.83
N GLN A 92 -19.74 -13.96 3.87
CA GLN A 92 -18.86 -14.06 5.04
C GLN A 92 -17.96 -12.82 5.18
N SER A 93 -17.71 -12.08 4.10
CA SER A 93 -16.93 -10.84 4.17
C SER A 93 -17.72 -9.67 4.78
N ALA A 94 -18.99 -9.86 5.08
CA ALA A 94 -19.87 -8.77 5.53
C ALA A 94 -19.26 -7.98 6.71
N ASN A 95 -19.37 -6.66 6.61
CA ASN A 95 -18.91 -5.72 7.66
C ASN A 95 -17.41 -5.78 7.91
N SER A 96 -16.62 -6.08 6.89
CA SER A 96 -15.17 -5.98 7.00
C SER A 96 -14.74 -4.52 7.20
N ASP A 97 -13.72 -4.31 8.03
CA ASP A 97 -13.08 -2.99 8.19
C ASP A 97 -12.23 -2.66 6.99
N ILE A 98 -11.49 -3.65 6.50
CA ILE A 98 -10.62 -3.50 5.32
C ILE A 98 -10.85 -4.71 4.41
N ILE A 99 -10.96 -4.46 3.11
CA ILE A 99 -10.97 -5.52 2.10
C ILE A 99 -9.74 -5.33 1.22
N ILE A 100 -8.88 -6.34 1.24
CA ILE A 100 -7.62 -6.35 0.49
C ILE A 100 -7.85 -7.15 -0.79
N ILE A 101 -7.65 -6.50 -1.94
CA ILE A 101 -7.97 -7.10 -3.25
C ILE A 101 -6.66 -7.49 -3.92
N THR A 102 -6.37 -8.79 -3.91
CA THR A 102 -5.21 -9.37 -4.59
C THR A 102 -5.62 -10.23 -5.78
N ALA A 103 -6.92 -10.33 -6.04
CA ALA A 103 -7.46 -11.12 -7.15
C ALA A 103 -7.11 -10.48 -8.49
N GLY A 104 -6.81 -11.31 -9.45
CA GLY A 104 -6.49 -10.87 -10.80
C GLY A 104 -5.81 -11.97 -11.58
N ALA A 105 -5.71 -11.76 -12.87
CA ALA A 105 -5.06 -12.69 -13.77
C ALA A 105 -3.59 -12.30 -13.95
N ASN A 106 -2.74 -13.29 -14.08
CA ASN A 106 -1.36 -13.10 -14.48
C ASN A 106 -1.26 -12.97 -16.00
N GLN A 107 -0.25 -12.27 -16.47
CA GLN A 107 0.00 -12.11 -17.90
C GLN A 107 0.27 -13.47 -18.53
N LYS A 108 -0.38 -13.73 -19.65
CA LYS A 108 -0.18 -14.97 -20.42
C LYS A 108 0.93 -14.79 -21.46
N PRO A 109 1.60 -15.88 -21.86
CA PRO A 109 2.58 -15.77 -22.94
C PRO A 109 1.95 -15.18 -24.21
N GLY A 110 2.59 -14.16 -24.78
CA GLY A 110 2.12 -13.47 -25.96
C GLY A 110 1.05 -12.40 -25.73
N GLU A 111 0.58 -12.26 -24.50
CA GLU A 111 -0.44 -11.26 -24.13
C GLU A 111 0.21 -9.88 -23.95
N THR A 112 -0.44 -8.84 -24.47
CA THR A 112 0.03 -7.48 -24.24
C THR A 112 -0.37 -6.98 -22.84
N ARG A 113 0.30 -5.92 -22.39
CA ARG A 113 -0.07 -5.23 -21.13
C ARG A 113 -1.53 -4.75 -21.19
N ILE A 114 -1.99 -4.29 -22.35
CA ILE A 114 -3.36 -3.77 -22.54
C ILE A 114 -4.38 -4.91 -22.41
N ASP A 115 -4.08 -6.07 -22.98
CA ASP A 115 -4.96 -7.25 -22.86
C ASP A 115 -5.12 -7.67 -21.39
N LEU A 116 -4.00 -7.67 -20.65
CA LEU A 116 -4.02 -8.00 -19.22
C LEU A 116 -4.85 -6.99 -18.44
N VAL A 117 -4.70 -5.69 -18.71
CA VAL A 117 -5.50 -4.63 -18.08
C VAL A 117 -6.98 -4.89 -18.35
N GLY A 118 -7.34 -5.13 -19.61
CA GLY A 118 -8.73 -5.40 -20.00
C GLY A 118 -9.33 -6.58 -19.24
N ARG A 119 -8.56 -7.69 -19.15
CA ARG A 119 -9.01 -8.89 -18.40
C ARG A 119 -9.22 -8.57 -16.92
N ASN A 120 -8.30 -7.86 -16.31
CA ASN A 120 -8.40 -7.52 -14.89
C ASN A 120 -9.54 -6.54 -14.62
N ILE A 121 -9.85 -5.64 -15.55
CA ILE A 121 -11.03 -4.77 -15.44
C ILE A 121 -12.30 -5.65 -15.37
N GLN A 122 -12.41 -6.69 -16.19
CA GLN A 122 -13.58 -7.59 -16.16
C GLN A 122 -13.67 -8.34 -14.83
N VAL A 123 -12.55 -8.78 -14.27
CA VAL A 123 -12.53 -9.38 -12.93
C VAL A 123 -13.07 -8.38 -11.90
N PHE A 124 -12.58 -7.15 -11.92
CA PHE A 124 -12.98 -6.11 -10.96
C PHE A 124 -14.48 -5.77 -11.13
N LYS A 125 -14.98 -5.71 -12.36
CA LYS A 125 -16.42 -5.50 -12.62
C LYS A 125 -17.29 -6.58 -11.98
N SER A 126 -16.76 -7.80 -11.81
CA SER A 126 -17.52 -8.89 -11.17
C SER A 126 -17.39 -8.88 -9.65
N ILE A 127 -16.26 -8.48 -9.09
CA ILE A 127 -16.03 -8.61 -7.64
C ILE A 127 -16.41 -7.34 -6.85
N ILE A 128 -16.20 -6.14 -7.41
CA ILE A 128 -16.42 -4.90 -6.65
C ILE A 128 -17.89 -4.73 -6.22
N PRO A 129 -18.91 -4.97 -7.08
CA PRO A 129 -20.29 -4.86 -6.62
C PRO A 129 -20.63 -5.80 -5.46
N GLU A 130 -20.08 -7.01 -5.46
CA GLU A 130 -20.32 -7.96 -4.36
C GLU A 130 -19.64 -7.48 -3.06
N ILE A 131 -18.43 -6.95 -3.16
CA ILE A 131 -17.70 -6.37 -2.02
C ILE A 131 -18.54 -5.24 -1.39
N VAL A 132 -19.00 -4.29 -2.21
CA VAL A 132 -19.75 -3.12 -1.77
C VAL A 132 -21.07 -3.52 -1.10
N LYS A 133 -21.74 -4.50 -1.67
CA LYS A 133 -23.03 -5.00 -1.16
C LYS A 133 -22.94 -5.48 0.28
N TYR A 134 -21.86 -6.18 0.63
CA TYR A 134 -21.72 -6.78 1.96
C TYR A 134 -20.88 -5.95 2.92
N SER A 135 -20.02 -5.07 2.43
CA SER A 135 -19.14 -4.25 3.27
C SER A 135 -19.14 -2.78 2.81
N PRO A 136 -20.30 -2.10 2.92
CA PRO A 136 -20.42 -0.73 2.38
C PRO A 136 -19.59 0.31 3.12
N ASN A 137 -19.08 -0.01 4.30
CA ASN A 137 -18.27 0.92 5.10
C ASN A 137 -16.79 0.58 5.12
N ALA A 138 -16.37 -0.44 4.38
CA ALA A 138 -14.96 -0.89 4.35
C ALA A 138 -14.04 0.12 3.69
N ILE A 139 -12.76 0.03 4.03
CA ILE A 139 -11.69 0.60 3.21
C ILE A 139 -11.28 -0.48 2.20
N LEU A 140 -11.20 -0.10 0.93
CA LEU A 140 -10.77 -1.01 -0.13
C LEU A 140 -9.29 -0.77 -0.42
N LEU A 141 -8.48 -1.81 -0.22
CA LEU A 141 -7.03 -1.76 -0.45
C LEU A 141 -6.70 -2.64 -1.65
N VAL A 142 -6.41 -2.00 -2.77
CA VAL A 142 -6.12 -2.68 -4.04
C VAL A 142 -4.63 -2.98 -4.11
N VAL A 143 -4.32 -4.24 -4.41
CA VAL A 143 -2.94 -4.73 -4.55
C VAL A 143 -2.69 -5.31 -5.94
N SER A 144 -3.74 -5.79 -6.59
CA SER A 144 -3.66 -6.38 -7.95
C SER A 144 -3.05 -5.40 -8.95
N ASN A 145 -2.24 -5.92 -9.85
CA ASN A 145 -1.56 -5.10 -10.86
C ASN A 145 -2.32 -5.11 -12.20
N PRO A 146 -2.25 -3.99 -12.92
CA PRO A 146 -1.56 -2.72 -12.60
C PRO A 146 -2.34 -1.89 -11.56
N VAL A 147 -1.68 -1.68 -10.42
CA VAL A 147 -2.38 -1.25 -9.20
C VAL A 147 -3.05 0.12 -9.34
N ASP A 148 -2.38 1.09 -9.98
CA ASP A 148 -2.95 2.44 -10.09
C ASP A 148 -4.22 2.44 -10.95
N ILE A 149 -4.20 1.69 -12.05
CA ILE A 149 -5.36 1.54 -12.94
C ILE A 149 -6.50 0.83 -12.19
N LEU A 150 -6.19 -0.28 -11.51
CA LEU A 150 -7.23 -1.06 -10.84
C LEU A 150 -7.78 -0.35 -9.61
N THR A 151 -6.99 0.52 -8.98
CA THR A 151 -7.48 1.38 -7.88
C THR A 151 -8.50 2.39 -8.43
N TYR A 152 -8.20 3.02 -9.58
CA TYR A 152 -9.14 3.92 -10.24
C TYR A 152 -10.44 3.18 -10.61
N ILE A 153 -10.32 2.00 -11.20
CA ILE A 153 -11.48 1.14 -11.55
C ILE A 153 -12.30 0.84 -10.30
N THR A 154 -11.65 0.48 -9.20
CA THR A 154 -12.30 0.19 -7.91
C THR A 154 -13.07 1.41 -7.42
N TYR A 155 -12.46 2.59 -7.50
CA TYR A 155 -13.11 3.84 -7.11
C TYR A 155 -14.38 4.09 -7.94
N LYS A 156 -14.28 3.93 -9.25
CA LYS A 156 -15.43 4.15 -10.16
C LYS A 156 -16.55 3.14 -9.92
N LEU A 157 -16.19 1.86 -9.74
CA LEU A 157 -17.19 0.78 -9.58
C LEU A 157 -17.83 0.75 -8.19
N SER A 158 -17.08 1.13 -7.15
CA SER A 158 -17.59 1.05 -5.78
C SER A 158 -18.53 2.20 -5.43
N GLY A 159 -18.31 3.37 -6.01
CA GLY A 159 -19.00 4.59 -5.60
C GLY A 159 -18.59 5.06 -4.21
N PHE A 160 -17.52 4.52 -3.66
CA PHE A 160 -17.02 4.91 -2.32
C PHE A 160 -16.34 6.28 -2.39
N PRO A 161 -16.32 7.03 -1.28
CA PRO A 161 -15.47 8.22 -1.23
C PRO A 161 -14.02 7.86 -1.50
N LYS A 162 -13.33 8.75 -2.19
CA LYS A 162 -11.93 8.52 -2.62
C LYS A 162 -11.01 8.17 -1.46
N GLU A 163 -11.30 8.69 -0.27
CA GLU A 163 -10.52 8.45 0.95
C GLU A 163 -10.51 6.98 1.35
N ARG A 164 -11.56 6.25 0.98
CA ARG A 164 -11.73 4.82 1.33
C ARG A 164 -11.30 3.87 0.21
N VAL A 165 -10.70 4.37 -0.87
CA VAL A 165 -10.19 3.53 -1.96
C VAL A 165 -8.70 3.83 -2.11
N ILE A 166 -7.88 2.86 -1.73
CA ILE A 166 -6.43 2.99 -1.63
C ILE A 166 -5.78 1.90 -2.47
N GLY A 167 -4.79 2.26 -3.26
CA GLY A 167 -3.90 1.27 -3.86
C GLY A 167 -2.61 1.15 -3.05
N SER A 168 -2.00 -0.03 -3.05
CA SER A 168 -0.72 -0.22 -2.35
C SER A 168 0.39 0.69 -2.91
N GLY A 169 0.21 1.19 -4.12
CA GLY A 169 1.04 2.24 -4.71
C GLY A 169 2.50 1.87 -4.77
N THR A 170 3.33 2.80 -4.33
CA THR A 170 4.78 2.62 -4.33
C THR A 170 5.36 2.42 -2.92
N VAL A 171 4.55 1.90 -2.00
CA VAL A 171 5.02 1.59 -0.63
C VAL A 171 6.15 0.56 -0.68
N LEU A 172 5.98 -0.50 -1.47
CA LEU A 172 7.02 -1.53 -1.62
C LEU A 172 8.25 -0.97 -2.34
N ASP A 173 8.05 -0.20 -3.40
CA ASP A 173 9.17 0.38 -4.17
C ASP A 173 9.99 1.32 -3.29
N THR A 174 9.32 2.11 -2.45
CA THR A 174 10.00 2.95 -1.46
C THR A 174 10.83 2.10 -0.48
N SER A 175 10.29 0.97 -0.04
CA SER A 175 11.01 0.04 0.84
C SER A 175 12.24 -0.55 0.13
N ARG A 176 12.12 -0.89 -1.15
CA ARG A 176 13.26 -1.36 -1.97
C ARG A 176 14.36 -0.29 -2.03
N LEU A 177 13.97 0.96 -2.29
CA LEU A 177 14.91 2.08 -2.33
C LEU A 177 15.61 2.24 -0.98
N LYS A 178 14.86 2.22 0.13
CA LYS A 178 15.45 2.30 1.48
C LYS A 178 16.45 1.17 1.71
N TYR A 179 16.10 -0.06 1.31
CA TYR A 179 16.98 -1.22 1.49
C TYR A 179 18.29 -1.04 0.72
N LEU A 180 18.22 -0.63 -0.55
CA LEU A 180 19.42 -0.47 -1.37
C LEU A 180 20.30 0.69 -0.85
N LEU A 181 19.68 1.79 -0.42
CA LEU A 181 20.41 2.89 0.21
C LEU A 181 21.04 2.47 1.53
N SER A 182 20.35 1.64 2.30
CA SER A 182 20.89 1.13 3.58
C SER A 182 22.17 0.32 3.35
N LYS A 183 22.22 -0.44 2.26
CA LYS A 183 23.42 -1.21 1.90
C LYS A 183 24.53 -0.29 1.40
N HIS A 184 24.18 0.73 0.63
CA HIS A 184 25.17 1.67 0.09
C HIS A 184 25.83 2.51 1.20
N PHE A 185 25.04 2.97 2.18
CA PHE A 185 25.49 3.87 3.24
C PHE A 185 25.85 3.16 4.56
N ASP A 186 25.62 1.85 4.64
CA ASP A 186 25.80 1.05 5.87
C ASP A 186 25.00 1.63 7.04
N VAL A 187 23.71 1.94 6.80
CA VAL A 187 22.78 2.55 7.76
C VAL A 187 21.50 1.70 7.77
N ASP A 188 20.88 1.54 8.95
CA ASP A 188 19.59 0.84 9.03
C ASP A 188 18.55 1.53 8.13
N ALA A 189 17.85 0.74 7.34
CA ALA A 189 16.86 1.23 6.38
C ALA A 189 15.78 2.12 7.01
N ARG A 190 15.47 1.89 8.29
CA ARG A 190 14.47 2.68 9.03
C ARG A 190 14.92 4.13 9.27
N ASN A 191 16.20 4.41 9.12
CA ASN A 191 16.78 5.74 9.32
C ASN A 191 16.90 6.54 8.01
N ILE A 192 16.40 5.99 6.90
CA ILE A 192 16.46 6.64 5.60
C ILE A 192 15.04 7.10 5.24
N HIS A 193 14.90 8.39 4.98
CA HIS A 193 13.63 8.99 4.56
C HIS A 193 13.70 9.27 3.06
N THR A 194 12.83 8.66 2.30
CA THR A 194 12.82 8.77 0.84
C THR A 194 11.46 8.31 0.32
N TYR A 195 11.16 8.66 -0.91
CA TYR A 195 9.91 8.24 -1.59
C TYR A 195 10.21 7.80 -3.02
N ILE A 196 9.63 6.70 -3.43
CA ILE A 196 9.33 6.42 -4.84
C ILE A 196 7.90 6.92 -5.08
N MET A 197 7.70 7.67 -6.15
CA MET A 197 6.38 8.25 -6.48
C MET A 197 6.00 7.90 -7.93
N GLY A 198 4.75 8.14 -8.29
CA GLY A 198 4.26 7.91 -9.64
C GLY A 198 3.61 6.56 -9.82
N GLU A 199 3.63 6.05 -11.04
CA GLU A 199 3.12 4.71 -11.36
C GLU A 199 3.92 3.64 -10.60
N HIS A 200 3.23 2.66 -10.05
CA HIS A 200 3.92 1.45 -9.62
C HIS A 200 4.31 0.66 -10.89
N GLY A 201 5.52 0.87 -11.37
CA GLY A 201 6.00 0.26 -12.59
C GLY A 201 7.19 1.02 -13.19
N ASP A 202 7.37 0.85 -14.49
CA ASP A 202 8.58 1.32 -15.18
C ASP A 202 8.75 2.84 -15.17
N SER A 203 7.66 3.60 -14.99
CA SER A 203 7.70 5.06 -14.98
C SER A 203 7.75 5.68 -13.58
N GLU A 204 8.01 4.87 -12.55
CA GLU A 204 8.17 5.38 -11.18
C GLU A 204 9.36 6.34 -11.08
N ILE A 205 9.30 7.26 -10.13
CA ILE A 205 10.40 8.22 -9.91
C ILE A 205 10.97 8.11 -8.51
N ALA A 206 12.27 8.26 -8.39
CA ALA A 206 12.96 8.37 -7.09
C ALA A 206 13.12 9.85 -6.75
N THR A 207 12.60 10.28 -5.61
CA THR A 207 12.63 11.69 -5.21
C THR A 207 13.92 11.98 -4.45
N TRP A 208 15.02 12.06 -5.18
CA TRP A 208 16.35 12.30 -4.58
C TRP A 208 16.42 13.62 -3.82
N SER A 209 15.69 14.65 -4.30
CA SER A 209 15.66 15.96 -3.63
C SER A 209 15.03 15.90 -2.23
N LEU A 210 14.19 14.87 -1.97
CA LEU A 210 13.52 14.68 -0.68
C LEU A 210 14.18 13.59 0.18
N THR A 211 15.21 12.94 -0.36
CA THR A 211 15.90 11.85 0.35
C THR A 211 16.85 12.40 1.39
N ASN A 212 16.71 11.92 2.63
CA ASN A 212 17.61 12.37 3.70
C ASN A 212 17.95 11.25 4.67
N ILE A 213 19.10 11.40 5.30
CA ILE A 213 19.67 10.50 6.31
C ILE A 213 20.15 11.38 7.46
N ALA A 214 19.63 11.15 8.66
CA ALA A 214 19.99 11.94 9.84
C ALA A 214 19.79 13.45 9.64
N GLY A 215 18.77 13.82 8.87
CA GLY A 215 18.46 15.23 8.59
C GLY A 215 19.32 15.87 7.49
N MET A 216 20.31 15.15 6.96
CA MET A 216 21.14 15.61 5.86
C MET A 216 20.59 15.13 4.52
N ASN A 217 20.59 15.97 3.49
CA ASN A 217 20.29 15.49 2.16
C ASN A 217 21.42 14.54 1.68
N VAL A 218 21.17 13.83 0.58
CA VAL A 218 22.10 12.79 0.09
C VAL A 218 23.50 13.36 -0.17
N GLU A 219 23.57 14.52 -0.80
CA GLU A 219 24.85 15.16 -1.13
C GLU A 219 25.63 15.55 0.13
N GLN A 220 24.93 16.11 1.12
CA GLN A 220 25.56 16.43 2.41
C GLN A 220 26.09 15.18 3.10
N TYR A 221 25.27 14.12 3.13
CA TYR A 221 25.68 12.85 3.76
C TYR A 221 26.89 12.26 3.03
N CYS A 222 26.87 12.24 1.69
CA CYS A 222 27.99 11.75 0.89
C CYS A 222 29.27 12.53 1.18
N ASN A 223 29.18 13.86 1.20
CA ASN A 223 30.37 14.71 1.35
C ASN A 223 30.93 14.72 2.76
N GLN A 224 30.06 14.73 3.78
CA GLN A 224 30.47 14.95 5.16
C GLN A 224 30.73 13.64 5.93
N ILE A 225 30.02 12.58 5.58
CA ILE A 225 30.06 11.31 6.34
C ILE A 225 30.71 10.19 5.52
N CYS A 226 30.17 9.90 4.33
CA CYS A 226 30.65 8.80 3.50
C CYS A 226 32.01 9.09 2.87
N GLY A 227 32.19 10.29 2.32
CA GLY A 227 33.44 10.75 1.75
C GLY A 227 33.86 10.12 0.43
N GLN A 228 33.06 9.23 -0.15
CA GLN A 228 33.46 8.44 -1.31
C GLN A 228 32.38 8.35 -2.42
N CYS A 229 31.29 9.09 -2.31
CA CYS A 229 30.22 9.00 -3.29
C CYS A 229 30.41 10.03 -4.41
N ASP A 230 30.33 9.60 -5.64
CA ASP A 230 30.40 10.48 -6.81
C ASP A 230 29.02 10.80 -7.40
N GLY A 231 27.95 10.32 -6.76
CA GLY A 231 26.56 10.52 -7.22
C GLY A 231 26.08 9.53 -8.26
N SER A 232 26.98 8.77 -8.89
CA SER A 232 26.60 7.80 -9.93
C SER A 232 25.72 6.67 -9.39
N PHE A 233 25.82 6.37 -8.10
CA PHE A 233 25.04 5.31 -7.45
C PHE A 233 23.51 5.56 -7.56
N LYS A 234 23.11 6.81 -7.65
CA LYS A 234 21.67 7.17 -7.71
C LYS A 234 20.96 6.49 -8.88
N TYR A 235 21.58 6.59 -10.07
CA TYR A 235 21.01 5.98 -11.28
C TYR A 235 20.94 4.46 -11.12
N LYS A 236 22.06 3.86 -10.70
CA LYS A 236 22.13 2.40 -10.55
C LYS A 236 21.11 1.89 -9.53
N ILE A 237 21.01 2.54 -8.38
CA ILE A 237 20.06 2.14 -7.33
C ILE A 237 18.63 2.24 -7.84
N HIS A 238 18.27 3.33 -8.53
CA HIS A 238 16.91 3.49 -9.06
C HIS A 238 16.59 2.41 -10.09
N GLU A 239 17.53 2.09 -10.99
CA GLU A 239 17.35 1.00 -11.95
C GLU A 239 17.16 -0.35 -11.22
N ASP A 240 17.94 -0.59 -10.16
CA ASP A 240 17.80 -1.82 -9.36
C ASP A 240 16.42 -1.89 -8.68
N VAL A 241 15.87 -0.76 -8.21
CA VAL A 241 14.51 -0.71 -7.65
C VAL A 241 13.48 -1.12 -8.71
N LYS A 242 13.54 -0.50 -9.89
CA LYS A 242 12.59 -0.77 -10.99
C LYS A 242 12.64 -2.24 -11.43
N ASN A 243 13.82 -2.82 -11.46
CA ASN A 243 14.03 -4.18 -11.94
C ASN A 243 13.90 -5.25 -10.84
N ALA A 244 13.70 -4.85 -9.60
CA ALA A 244 13.70 -5.77 -8.45
C ALA A 244 12.69 -6.91 -8.61
N ALA A 245 11.46 -6.58 -9.03
CA ALA A 245 10.42 -7.60 -9.20
C ALA A 245 10.81 -8.62 -10.28
N TYR A 246 11.35 -8.14 -11.40
CA TYR A 246 11.79 -9.02 -12.51
C TYR A 246 12.86 -10.00 -12.04
N HIS A 247 13.84 -9.50 -11.27
CA HIS A 247 14.92 -10.35 -10.74
C HIS A 247 14.41 -11.41 -9.78
N VAL A 248 13.44 -11.05 -8.91
CA VAL A 248 12.84 -12.01 -7.96
C VAL A 248 12.03 -13.06 -8.72
N ILE A 249 11.19 -12.63 -9.66
CA ILE A 249 10.32 -13.54 -10.44
C ILE A 249 11.17 -14.52 -11.26
N GLU A 250 12.24 -14.03 -11.87
CA GLU A 250 13.16 -14.87 -12.65
C GLU A 250 13.73 -16.02 -11.81
N ARG A 251 13.99 -15.78 -10.53
CA ARG A 251 14.68 -16.74 -9.65
C ARG A 251 13.74 -17.65 -8.86
N LYS A 252 12.55 -17.16 -8.49
CA LYS A 252 11.64 -17.98 -7.65
C LYS A 252 10.20 -18.03 -8.16
N GLY A 253 9.93 -17.49 -9.35
CA GLY A 253 8.64 -17.59 -10.03
C GLY A 253 7.62 -16.51 -9.66
N ALA A 254 7.72 -15.92 -8.48
CA ALA A 254 6.78 -14.90 -8.02
C ALA A 254 7.40 -14.11 -6.87
N THR A 255 6.89 -12.89 -6.66
CA THR A 255 7.27 -12.07 -5.51
C THR A 255 6.04 -11.88 -4.62
N TYR A 256 6.18 -12.13 -3.32
CA TYR A 256 5.03 -12.07 -2.40
C TYR A 256 5.38 -11.75 -0.94
N TYR A 257 6.62 -11.93 -0.48
CA TYR A 257 6.92 -11.65 0.94
C TYR A 257 6.92 -10.15 1.25
N ALA A 258 7.66 -9.37 0.48
CA ALA A 258 7.81 -7.94 0.77
C ALA A 258 6.51 -7.17 0.51
N VAL A 259 5.73 -7.57 -0.52
CA VAL A 259 4.43 -6.93 -0.77
C VAL A 259 3.47 -7.20 0.40
N ALA A 260 3.51 -8.40 0.98
CA ALA A 260 2.67 -8.72 2.15
C ALA A 260 3.04 -7.84 3.35
N LEU A 261 4.32 -7.55 3.54
CA LEU A 261 4.77 -6.64 4.60
C LEU A 261 4.36 -5.19 4.29
N ALA A 262 4.40 -4.77 3.03
CA ALA A 262 3.92 -3.44 2.62
C ALA A 262 2.41 -3.30 2.90
N ILE A 263 1.63 -4.33 2.56
CA ILE A 263 0.19 -4.37 2.84
C ILE A 263 -0.05 -4.29 4.35
N ARG A 264 0.67 -5.09 5.12
CA ARG A 264 0.58 -5.06 6.59
C ARG A 264 0.84 -3.65 7.12
N ARG A 265 1.85 -2.96 6.60
CA ARG A 265 2.18 -1.59 7.03
C ARG A 265 1.03 -0.63 6.78
N ILE A 266 0.33 -0.76 5.63
CA ILE A 266 -0.84 0.07 5.33
C ILE A 266 -1.99 -0.28 6.29
N VAL A 267 -2.24 -1.56 6.52
CA VAL A 267 -3.27 -2.05 7.44
C VAL A 267 -3.02 -1.54 8.87
N GLU A 268 -1.77 -1.57 9.33
CA GLU A 268 -1.38 -1.01 10.64
C GLU A 268 -1.76 0.46 10.74
N ALA A 269 -1.42 1.25 9.73
CA ALA A 269 -1.71 2.68 9.73
C ALA A 269 -3.21 2.96 9.82
N ILE A 270 -4.02 2.15 9.14
CA ILE A 270 -5.49 2.28 9.14
C ILE A 270 -6.05 1.87 10.51
N LEU A 271 -5.80 0.63 10.94
CA LEU A 271 -6.40 0.09 12.16
C LEU A 271 -5.90 0.80 13.42
N GLY A 272 -4.64 1.23 13.42
CA GLY A 272 -4.05 1.97 14.54
C GLY A 272 -4.34 3.47 14.53
N ASP A 273 -5.02 3.97 13.51
CA ASP A 273 -5.24 5.41 13.29
C ASP A 273 -3.94 6.20 13.44
N GLU A 274 -2.88 5.69 12.79
CA GLU A 274 -1.51 6.18 13.06
C GLU A 274 -1.22 7.56 12.48
N ASN A 275 -1.94 7.98 11.44
CA ASN A 275 -1.61 9.17 10.67
C ASN A 275 -0.20 9.06 10.04
N SER A 276 0.12 7.86 9.58
CA SER A 276 1.42 7.59 8.96
C SER A 276 1.46 8.13 7.53
N ILE A 277 2.63 8.59 7.11
CA ILE A 277 2.87 9.03 5.73
C ILE A 277 3.35 7.82 4.94
N LEU A 278 2.55 7.42 3.93
CA LEU A 278 2.84 6.28 3.07
C LEU A 278 2.63 6.68 1.61
N THR A 279 3.44 6.14 0.70
CA THR A 279 3.31 6.42 -0.74
C THR A 279 2.27 5.48 -1.36
N ILE A 280 1.03 5.65 -0.92
CA ILE A 280 -0.10 4.86 -1.44
C ILE A 280 -0.62 5.47 -2.75
N SER A 281 -1.32 4.65 -3.54
CA SER A 281 -2.00 5.13 -4.75
C SER A 281 -3.32 5.76 -4.34
N THR A 282 -3.48 7.05 -4.62
CA THR A 282 -4.68 7.82 -4.28
C THR A 282 -5.01 8.81 -5.40
N LEU A 283 -6.26 9.31 -5.39
CA LEU A 283 -6.76 10.19 -6.46
C LEU A 283 -6.09 11.57 -6.40
N LEU A 284 -5.54 11.97 -7.53
CA LEU A 284 -5.01 13.32 -7.73
C LEU A 284 -6.10 14.21 -8.30
N GLU A 285 -6.25 15.41 -7.74
CA GLU A 285 -7.23 16.42 -8.11
C GLU A 285 -6.53 17.78 -8.27
N GLY A 286 -5.52 17.80 -9.14
CA GLY A 286 -4.74 18.98 -9.44
C GLY A 286 -3.36 19.03 -8.82
N GLN A 287 -3.09 18.23 -7.81
CA GLN A 287 -1.76 18.20 -7.17
C GLN A 287 -0.70 17.82 -8.20
N PHE A 288 0.47 18.44 -8.12
CA PHE A 288 1.58 18.24 -9.06
C PHE A 288 1.19 18.54 -10.51
N GLY A 289 0.09 19.31 -10.74
CA GLY A 289 -0.43 19.56 -12.08
C GLY A 289 -1.08 18.34 -12.71
N VAL A 290 -1.47 17.34 -11.92
CA VAL A 290 -2.08 16.09 -12.39
C VAL A 290 -3.49 15.98 -11.83
N ASP A 291 -4.44 15.57 -12.67
CA ASP A 291 -5.84 15.49 -12.29
C ASP A 291 -6.49 14.20 -12.79
N GLY A 292 -7.41 13.66 -12.01
CA GLY A 292 -8.30 12.58 -12.43
C GLY A 292 -7.67 11.21 -12.57
N ILE A 293 -6.58 10.93 -11.82
CA ILE A 293 -5.89 9.63 -11.88
C ILE A 293 -5.38 9.25 -10.50
N PHE A 294 -5.24 7.96 -10.28
CA PHE A 294 -4.60 7.39 -9.07
C PHE A 294 -3.12 7.16 -9.34
N LEU A 295 -2.27 7.62 -8.42
CA LEU A 295 -0.82 7.44 -8.49
C LEU A 295 -0.24 7.35 -7.09
N GLY A 296 0.92 6.72 -6.97
CA GLY A 296 1.68 6.65 -5.72
C GLY A 296 2.20 8.01 -5.31
N VAL A 297 1.71 8.55 -4.20
CA VAL A 297 2.13 9.83 -3.64
C VAL A 297 2.13 9.75 -2.11
N PRO A 298 2.97 10.54 -1.44
CA PRO A 298 2.93 10.58 0.02
C PRO A 298 1.55 11.08 0.49
N ALA A 299 0.92 10.31 1.35
CA ALA A 299 -0.39 10.66 1.91
C ALA A 299 -0.44 10.24 3.37
N ILE A 300 -1.17 11.00 4.17
CA ILE A 300 -1.42 10.67 5.58
C ILE A 300 -2.57 9.66 5.62
N VAL A 301 -2.30 8.50 6.21
CA VAL A 301 -3.23 7.37 6.28
C VAL A 301 -3.61 7.12 7.74
N GLY A 302 -4.89 7.05 8.00
CA GLY A 302 -5.44 6.76 9.33
C GLY A 302 -6.71 5.92 9.24
N ARG A 303 -7.49 5.93 10.30
CA ARG A 303 -8.65 5.03 10.47
C ARG A 303 -9.67 5.13 9.33
N ASP A 304 -9.87 6.31 8.79
CA ASP A 304 -10.89 6.54 7.74
C ASP A 304 -10.30 6.46 6.34
N GLY A 305 -9.04 6.01 6.22
CA GLY A 305 -8.32 5.91 4.97
C GLY A 305 -7.38 7.08 4.76
N VAL A 306 -7.41 7.67 3.57
CA VAL A 306 -6.55 8.81 3.21
C VAL A 306 -7.08 10.07 3.87
N LYS A 307 -6.32 10.63 4.81
CA LYS A 307 -6.69 11.89 5.48
C LYS A 307 -6.25 13.11 4.65
N LYS A 308 -5.09 13.02 4.03
CA LYS A 308 -4.55 14.14 3.26
C LYS A 308 -3.44 13.67 2.33
N LEU A 309 -3.50 14.07 1.09
CA LEU A 309 -2.40 13.93 0.14
C LEU A 309 -1.40 15.06 0.41
N LEU A 310 -0.11 14.74 0.39
CA LEU A 310 0.95 15.72 0.64
C LEU A 310 1.60 16.11 -0.69
N GLU A 311 1.36 17.34 -1.12
CA GLU A 311 2.01 17.87 -2.33
C GLU A 311 3.42 18.32 -1.95
N VAL A 312 4.32 17.34 -1.86
CA VAL A 312 5.72 17.57 -1.47
C VAL A 312 6.47 18.37 -2.54
N PRO A 313 7.47 19.17 -2.16
CA PRO A 313 8.16 20.04 -3.13
C PRO A 313 9.14 19.25 -4.00
N LEU A 314 8.69 18.80 -5.14
CA LEU A 314 9.53 18.13 -6.15
C LEU A 314 10.39 19.19 -6.86
N ASN A 315 11.61 18.83 -7.23
CA ASN A 315 12.38 19.70 -8.13
C ASN A 315 11.81 19.59 -9.56
N GLN A 316 12.28 20.45 -10.46
CA GLN A 316 11.70 20.57 -11.79
C GLN A 316 11.76 19.25 -12.58
N ASP A 317 12.90 18.55 -12.53
CA ASP A 317 13.07 17.28 -13.25
C ASP A 317 12.17 16.18 -12.68
N GLU A 318 12.06 16.11 -11.36
CA GLU A 318 11.18 15.16 -10.67
C GLU A 318 9.72 15.45 -11.03
N LEU A 319 9.31 16.72 -11.04
CA LEU A 319 7.94 17.11 -11.38
C LEU A 319 7.60 16.71 -12.82
N ILE A 320 8.49 17.01 -13.77
CA ILE A 320 8.30 16.63 -15.18
C ILE A 320 8.19 15.09 -15.29
N SER A 321 9.07 14.38 -14.62
CA SER A 321 9.05 12.90 -14.63
C SER A 321 7.74 12.36 -14.04
N PHE A 322 7.28 12.95 -12.94
CA PHE A 322 6.00 12.57 -12.31
C PHE A 322 4.83 12.80 -13.27
N GLN A 323 4.79 13.96 -13.93
CA GLN A 323 3.75 14.28 -14.91
C GLN A 323 3.78 13.32 -16.10
N ASN A 324 4.97 12.91 -16.54
CA ASN A 324 5.12 11.92 -17.61
C ASN A 324 4.61 10.56 -17.17
N SER A 325 4.87 10.17 -15.91
CA SER A 325 4.33 8.94 -15.32
C SER A 325 2.80 8.95 -15.35
N ALA A 326 2.19 10.07 -14.94
CA ALA A 326 0.74 10.26 -14.98
C ALA A 326 0.19 10.14 -16.40
N LYS A 327 0.86 10.78 -17.36
CA LYS A 327 0.45 10.75 -18.77
C LYS A 327 0.46 9.34 -19.33
N SER A 328 1.52 8.57 -19.02
CA SER A 328 1.63 7.16 -19.48
C SER A 328 0.42 6.33 -19.06
N LEU A 329 -0.06 6.52 -17.82
CA LEU A 329 -1.25 5.81 -17.34
C LEU A 329 -2.54 6.34 -17.99
N LYS A 330 -2.67 7.64 -18.17
CA LYS A 330 -3.84 8.22 -18.84
C LYS A 330 -3.98 7.70 -20.27
N ASP A 331 -2.88 7.53 -20.98
CA ASP A 331 -2.85 6.98 -22.33
C ASP A 331 -3.39 5.54 -22.37
N ILE A 332 -3.25 4.81 -21.27
CA ILE A 332 -3.83 3.46 -21.15
C ILE A 332 -5.33 3.57 -20.87
N PHE A 333 -5.75 4.49 -20.00
CA PHE A 333 -7.17 4.67 -19.73
C PHE A 333 -8.00 4.98 -20.98
N UNK A 334 -7.49 5.68 -21.56
CA UNK A 334 -8.06 6.08 -22.70
C UNK A 334 -8.41 5.05 -23.65
N LYS A 335 -7.85 4.05 -23.54
CA LYS A 335 -8.13 2.87 -24.38
C LYS A 335 -9.31 2.03 -23.86
N PHE A 336 -9.75 2.31 -22.70
CA PHE A 336 -10.88 1.62 -22.07
C PHE A 336 -12.00 2.63 -21.78
N ASP A 337 -13.21 2.28 -22.16
CA ASP A 337 -14.41 3.12 -21.93
C ASP A 337 -14.85 2.93 -20.47
N ILE A 338 -14.29 3.77 -19.57
CA ILE A 338 -14.50 3.62 -18.09
C ILE A 338 -14.97 4.95 -17.49
#